data_9f71fc2f05dfd9f2a33f04c15fb7264c
#
_entry.id   9f71fc2f05dfd9f2a33f04c15fb7264c
#
_cell.length_a   1.000
_cell.length_b   1.000
_cell.length_c   1.000
_cell.angle_alpha   90.00
_cell.angle_beta   90.00
_cell.angle_gamma   90.00
#
_symmetry.space_group_name_H-M   'P 1'
#
loop_
_entity.id
_entity.type
_entity.pdbx_description
1 polymer ?
#
loop_
_entity_poly.entity_id
_entity_poly.type
_entity_poly.pdbx_seq_one_letter_code
_entity_poly.pdbx_strand_id
1 'polypeptide(L)'
;MIQTLLERPQEFTQFPFTLKPQQQQALDKLRTFLTTTESFFLLCGYAGTGKSTIVFQIIQELLSQSKRIALTAPTNKAVGILRKMAASQGIFGVDFMTIHQLLGLGMVRKEQEKALSQTSSSSLHLYDIIFLDECSMVGSELWKWIERNFERTFFNHRKLILMGDPAQLNPVGEKKSPAFSITNKAVLTKVVRQAGESPVLDFITECRSFVNSKADIFLPHSKYKKGDKSNGAFKVKSETLLQYAVKTIDLEFGQNPDRFRILCWTNKRVRYYNQLIREQVYGQAAPQFVPGERLITKKPVMAPDGKTVILPTSTEFTVKETEINQHCGYRVWLLKIVTDDGLFRQIFVLHESENKRYQAELKEKLKSAKRNGFLWRKYYWFKDDLFAEIDNCFALTIHNSQGSTFDEVGIDGSDLFSRLLIGQDLSRQQKLKEYHRLYYVGASRCRYRILFVAPNDSYSNNKILKYNVNFSTKR
;
A
#
# COMPACT_ATOMS: atom_id res chain seq x y z
N MET A 1 -18.47 -30.73 -32.32
CA MET A 1 -17.71 -29.56 -31.81
C MET A 1 -18.10 -29.20 -30.36
N ILE A 2 -18.47 -30.18 -29.52
CA ILE A 2 -18.80 -30.05 -28.08
C ILE A 2 -18.02 -31.08 -27.24
N GLN A 3 -17.16 -31.88 -27.87
CA GLN A 3 -16.42 -32.95 -27.21
C GLN A 3 -14.99 -32.58 -26.81
N THR A 4 -14.52 -31.36 -27.07
CA THR A 4 -13.14 -30.90 -26.80
C THR A 4 -13.02 -29.97 -25.58
N LEU A 5 -14.08 -29.86 -24.78
CA LEU A 5 -14.12 -28.99 -23.58
C LEU A 5 -14.13 -29.76 -22.26
N LEU A 6 -13.88 -31.06 -22.28
CA LEU A 6 -13.83 -31.94 -21.09
C LEU A 6 -12.46 -32.63 -20.92
N GLU A 7 -11.40 -32.03 -21.36
CA GLU A 7 -10.06 -32.45 -20.89
C GLU A 7 -9.91 -31.99 -19.43
N ARG A 8 -9.84 -32.99 -18.55
CA ARG A 8 -9.51 -32.78 -17.13
C ARG A 8 -8.19 -31.99 -17.04
N PRO A 9 -8.08 -31.02 -16.11
CA PRO A 9 -6.80 -30.37 -15.87
C PRO A 9 -5.76 -31.45 -15.54
N GLN A 10 -4.65 -31.41 -16.25
CA GLN A 10 -3.47 -32.24 -16.02
C GLN A 10 -3.06 -32.19 -14.54
N GLU A 11 -2.52 -33.31 -14.07
CA GLU A 11 -1.95 -33.53 -12.75
C GLU A 11 -1.22 -32.28 -12.24
N PHE A 12 -1.61 -31.86 -11.04
CA PHE A 12 -1.02 -30.72 -10.35
C PHE A 12 0.50 -30.89 -10.30
N THR A 13 1.20 -30.08 -11.08
CA THR A 13 2.64 -29.95 -11.00
C THR A 13 3.00 -29.57 -9.57
N GLN A 14 3.78 -30.42 -8.90
CA GLN A 14 4.36 -30.14 -7.58
C GLN A 14 4.97 -28.75 -7.59
N PHE A 15 4.72 -27.97 -6.56
CA PHE A 15 5.36 -26.68 -6.36
C PHE A 15 6.85 -26.81 -6.57
N PRO A 16 7.49 -25.98 -7.42
CA PRO A 16 8.90 -26.12 -7.75
C PRO A 16 9.83 -25.78 -6.57
N PHE A 17 9.27 -25.44 -5.39
CA PHE A 17 10.04 -25.00 -4.24
C PHE A 17 9.87 -25.94 -3.04
N THR A 18 10.98 -26.48 -2.57
CA THR A 18 11.01 -27.18 -1.27
C THR A 18 10.87 -26.18 -0.14
N LEU A 19 9.81 -26.32 0.67
CA LEU A 19 9.60 -25.48 1.85
C LEU A 19 10.73 -25.67 2.85
N LYS A 20 11.20 -24.58 3.44
CA LYS A 20 12.12 -24.64 4.59
C LYS A 20 11.41 -25.17 5.83
N PRO A 21 12.11 -25.76 6.81
CA PRO A 21 11.47 -26.37 7.98
C PRO A 21 10.46 -25.47 8.71
N GLN A 22 10.75 -24.18 8.86
CA GLN A 22 9.84 -23.23 9.50
C GLN A 22 8.57 -22.98 8.67
N GLN A 23 8.70 -22.98 7.35
CA GLN A 23 7.56 -22.85 6.44
C GLN A 23 6.68 -24.11 6.46
N GLN A 24 7.31 -25.30 6.49
CA GLN A 24 6.59 -26.55 6.63
C GLN A 24 5.80 -26.60 7.91
N GLN A 25 6.42 -26.27 9.06
CA GLN A 25 5.72 -26.20 10.35
C GLN A 25 4.54 -25.23 10.33
N ALA A 26 4.69 -24.08 9.66
CA ALA A 26 3.61 -23.10 9.53
C ALA A 26 2.46 -23.64 8.66
N LEU A 27 2.78 -24.34 7.56
CA LEU A 27 1.79 -24.99 6.70
C LEU A 27 1.03 -26.09 7.46
N ASP A 28 1.72 -26.92 8.25
CA ASP A 28 1.10 -27.99 9.02
C ASP A 28 0.19 -27.43 10.11
N LYS A 29 0.59 -26.35 10.81
CA LYS A 29 -0.29 -25.63 11.74
C LYS A 29 -1.53 -25.08 11.04
N LEU A 30 -1.38 -24.53 9.84
CA LEU A 30 -2.50 -24.01 9.07
C LEU A 30 -3.46 -25.13 8.64
N ARG A 31 -2.96 -26.28 8.21
CA ARG A 31 -3.77 -27.47 7.92
C ARG A 31 -4.54 -27.95 9.15
N THR A 32 -3.88 -28.02 10.32
CA THR A 32 -4.54 -28.36 11.58
C THR A 32 -5.64 -27.36 11.92
N PHE A 33 -5.38 -26.04 11.79
CA PHE A 33 -6.40 -25.01 12.02
C PHE A 33 -7.64 -25.20 11.14
N LEU A 34 -7.46 -25.58 9.88
CA LEU A 34 -8.59 -25.78 8.95
C LEU A 34 -9.55 -26.87 9.40
N THR A 35 -9.11 -27.82 10.25
CA THR A 35 -9.95 -28.91 10.81
C THR A 35 -10.59 -28.54 12.16
N THR A 36 -10.22 -27.42 12.79
CA THR A 36 -10.80 -26.98 14.08
C THR A 36 -12.11 -26.23 13.90
N THR A 37 -12.77 -25.88 14.99
CA THR A 37 -13.96 -24.99 14.98
C THR A 37 -13.60 -23.49 15.04
N GLU A 38 -12.35 -23.16 15.29
CA GLU A 38 -11.89 -21.75 15.37
C GLU A 38 -12.00 -21.03 14.03
N SER A 39 -12.35 -19.74 14.07
CA SER A 39 -12.58 -18.93 12.86
C SER A 39 -11.35 -18.15 12.39
N PHE A 40 -10.39 -17.89 13.26
CA PHE A 40 -9.27 -16.97 12.96
C PHE A 40 -7.91 -17.66 13.10
N PHE A 41 -7.05 -17.46 12.12
CA PHE A 41 -5.64 -17.86 12.15
C PHE A 41 -4.74 -16.72 11.67
N LEU A 42 -3.59 -16.51 12.31
CA LEU A 42 -2.62 -15.51 11.92
C LEU A 42 -1.34 -16.15 11.39
N LEU A 43 -1.05 -15.97 10.12
CA LEU A 43 0.27 -16.24 9.53
C LEU A 43 1.14 -14.98 9.61
N CYS A 44 1.93 -14.90 10.65
CA CYS A 44 2.79 -13.76 10.95
C CYS A 44 4.18 -13.99 10.35
N GLY A 45 4.77 -12.98 9.72
CA GLY A 45 6.13 -13.09 9.21
C GLY A 45 6.62 -11.83 8.53
N TYR A 46 7.93 -11.65 8.56
CA TYR A 46 8.58 -10.49 7.95
C TYR A 46 8.56 -10.52 6.42
N ALA A 47 8.92 -9.39 5.79
CA ALA A 47 9.11 -9.35 4.35
C ALA A 47 10.14 -10.41 3.91
N GLY A 48 9.82 -11.15 2.82
CA GLY A 48 10.71 -12.18 2.28
C GLY A 48 10.77 -13.52 3.04
N THR A 49 9.90 -13.76 4.04
CA THR A 49 9.86 -15.05 4.76
C THR A 49 9.04 -16.13 4.07
N GLY A 50 8.39 -15.80 2.92
CA GLY A 50 7.64 -16.76 2.12
C GLY A 50 6.20 -17.01 2.59
N LYS A 51 5.56 -16.04 3.24
CA LYS A 51 4.12 -16.11 3.60
C LYS A 51 3.25 -16.47 2.40
N SER A 52 3.40 -15.74 1.29
CA SER A 52 2.60 -15.95 0.09
C SER A 52 2.82 -17.34 -0.52
N THR A 53 4.03 -17.91 -0.44
CA THR A 53 4.32 -19.27 -0.91
C THR A 53 3.50 -20.31 -0.15
N ILE A 54 3.45 -20.21 1.19
CA ILE A 54 2.63 -21.10 2.04
C ILE A 54 1.14 -20.96 1.70
N VAL A 55 0.69 -19.70 1.54
CA VAL A 55 -0.72 -19.41 1.24
C VAL A 55 -1.11 -19.96 -0.13
N PHE A 56 -0.30 -19.78 -1.15
CA PHE A 56 -0.62 -20.31 -2.47
C PHE A 56 -0.60 -21.82 -2.51
N GLN A 57 0.28 -22.47 -1.75
CA GLN A 57 0.26 -23.93 -1.62
C GLN A 57 -1.02 -24.43 -0.98
N ILE A 58 -1.44 -23.85 0.16
CA ILE A 58 -2.69 -24.28 0.81
C ILE A 58 -3.93 -23.95 -0.04
N ILE A 59 -3.92 -22.85 -0.80
CA ILE A 59 -5.01 -22.51 -1.73
C ILE A 59 -5.18 -23.60 -2.79
N GLN A 60 -4.12 -24.13 -3.37
CA GLN A 60 -4.21 -25.22 -4.35
C GLN A 60 -4.82 -26.47 -3.73
N GLU A 61 -4.39 -26.83 -2.51
CA GLU A 61 -4.97 -27.96 -1.76
C GLU A 61 -6.48 -27.76 -1.52
N LEU A 62 -6.90 -26.55 -1.16
CA LEU A 62 -8.29 -26.21 -0.89
C LEU A 62 -9.16 -26.17 -2.15
N LEU A 63 -8.62 -25.68 -3.27
CA LEU A 63 -9.31 -25.70 -4.55
C LEU A 63 -9.56 -27.13 -5.04
N SER A 64 -8.60 -28.07 -4.81
CA SER A 64 -8.81 -29.48 -5.12
C SER A 64 -9.94 -30.12 -4.30
N GLN A 65 -10.27 -29.53 -3.14
CA GLN A 65 -11.40 -29.92 -2.29
C GLN A 65 -12.68 -29.14 -2.59
N SER A 66 -12.74 -28.41 -3.73
CA SER A 66 -13.89 -27.59 -4.15
C SER A 66 -14.29 -26.50 -3.15
N LYS A 67 -13.36 -25.98 -2.36
CA LYS A 67 -13.61 -24.89 -1.43
C LYS A 67 -13.71 -23.55 -2.17
N ARG A 68 -14.66 -22.71 -1.78
CA ARG A 68 -14.82 -21.35 -2.31
C ARG A 68 -13.91 -20.40 -1.52
N ILE A 69 -13.02 -19.72 -2.22
CA ILE A 69 -11.94 -18.97 -1.60
C ILE A 69 -11.99 -17.51 -2.05
N ALA A 70 -11.87 -16.57 -1.10
CA ALA A 70 -11.60 -15.16 -1.36
C ALA A 70 -10.19 -14.78 -0.87
N LEU A 71 -9.42 -14.14 -1.75
CA LEU A 71 -8.16 -13.47 -1.43
C LEU A 71 -8.43 -11.97 -1.27
N THR A 72 -8.20 -11.47 -0.07
CA THR A 72 -8.53 -10.08 0.26
C THR A 72 -7.33 -9.30 0.78
N ALA A 73 -7.42 -7.97 0.72
CA ALA A 73 -6.49 -7.05 1.34
C ALA A 73 -7.21 -5.75 1.72
N PRO A 74 -6.62 -4.89 2.57
CA PRO A 74 -7.24 -3.60 2.92
C PRO A 74 -7.34 -2.61 1.75
N THR A 75 -6.47 -2.73 0.74
CA THR A 75 -6.38 -1.79 -0.38
C THR A 75 -6.50 -2.48 -1.74
N ASN A 76 -7.06 -1.80 -2.75
CA ASN A 76 -7.16 -2.32 -4.11
C ASN A 76 -5.78 -2.59 -4.74
N LYS A 77 -4.76 -1.79 -4.40
CA LYS A 77 -3.39 -2.01 -4.88
C LYS A 77 -2.83 -3.34 -4.40
N ALA A 78 -3.01 -3.66 -3.11
CA ALA A 78 -2.59 -4.94 -2.55
C ALA A 78 -3.37 -6.12 -3.18
N VAL A 79 -4.68 -5.96 -3.41
CA VAL A 79 -5.50 -6.95 -4.13
C VAL A 79 -4.98 -7.19 -5.55
N GLY A 80 -4.63 -6.12 -6.28
CA GLY A 80 -4.05 -6.23 -7.63
C GLY A 80 -2.74 -7.01 -7.65
N ILE A 81 -1.89 -6.82 -6.63
CA ILE A 81 -0.62 -7.57 -6.50
C ILE A 81 -0.89 -9.04 -6.18
N LEU A 82 -1.82 -9.33 -5.25
CA LEU A 82 -2.22 -10.71 -4.95
C LEU A 82 -2.72 -11.43 -6.20
N ARG A 83 -3.54 -10.75 -7.03
CA ARG A 83 -4.04 -11.30 -8.29
C ARG A 83 -2.91 -11.61 -9.27
N LYS A 84 -1.96 -10.68 -9.47
CA LYS A 84 -0.78 -10.91 -10.33
C LYS A 84 0.08 -12.07 -9.81
N MET A 85 0.30 -12.15 -8.51
CA MET A 85 1.08 -13.22 -7.88
C MET A 85 0.37 -14.59 -8.01
N ALA A 86 -0.93 -14.66 -7.78
CA ALA A 86 -1.72 -15.88 -7.94
C ALA A 86 -1.68 -16.37 -9.40
N ALA A 87 -1.90 -15.46 -10.37
CA ALA A 87 -1.82 -15.78 -11.78
C ALA A 87 -0.42 -16.32 -12.20
N SER A 88 0.66 -15.73 -11.67
CA SER A 88 2.03 -16.19 -11.92
C SER A 88 2.33 -17.58 -11.34
N GLN A 89 1.52 -18.06 -10.40
CA GLN A 89 1.59 -19.40 -9.80
C GLN A 89 0.52 -20.34 -10.35
N GLY A 90 -0.18 -19.96 -11.43
CA GLY A 90 -1.23 -20.78 -12.03
C GLY A 90 -2.45 -20.99 -11.14
N ILE A 91 -2.71 -20.09 -10.19
CA ILE A 91 -3.87 -20.17 -9.29
C ILE A 91 -5.04 -19.42 -9.92
N PHE A 92 -6.07 -20.18 -10.26
CA PHE A 92 -7.34 -19.71 -10.81
C PHE A 92 -8.50 -20.22 -9.93
N GLY A 93 -9.70 -19.68 -10.11
CA GLY A 93 -10.88 -20.11 -9.35
C GLY A 93 -10.96 -19.54 -7.93
N VAL A 94 -10.26 -18.42 -7.66
CA VAL A 94 -10.36 -17.64 -6.43
C VAL A 94 -10.84 -16.22 -6.75
N ASP A 95 -11.60 -15.62 -5.84
CA ASP A 95 -12.05 -14.24 -5.99
C ASP A 95 -11.11 -13.26 -5.30
N PHE A 96 -10.93 -12.09 -5.91
CA PHE A 96 -10.04 -11.02 -5.44
C PHE A 96 -10.82 -9.74 -5.19
N MET A 97 -10.84 -9.27 -3.96
CA MET A 97 -11.53 -8.05 -3.56
C MET A 97 -10.92 -7.45 -2.30
N THR A 98 -11.25 -6.21 -1.98
CA THR A 98 -10.86 -5.67 -0.67
C THR A 98 -11.73 -6.27 0.43
N ILE A 99 -11.20 -6.32 1.66
CA ILE A 99 -11.97 -6.77 2.83
C ILE A 99 -13.22 -5.89 3.03
N HIS A 100 -13.15 -4.60 2.67
CA HIS A 100 -14.30 -3.70 2.71
C HIS A 100 -15.40 -4.13 1.73
N GLN A 101 -15.03 -4.47 0.49
CA GLN A 101 -15.98 -4.99 -0.52
C GLN A 101 -16.60 -6.31 -0.05
N LEU A 102 -15.79 -7.24 0.47
CA LEU A 102 -16.30 -8.53 0.98
C LEU A 102 -17.36 -8.33 2.06
N LEU A 103 -17.14 -7.39 2.99
CA LEU A 103 -18.05 -7.10 4.09
C LEU A 103 -19.17 -6.11 3.73
N GLY A 104 -19.22 -5.62 2.49
CA GLY A 104 -20.19 -4.62 2.06
C GLY A 104 -20.02 -3.26 2.75
N LEU A 105 -18.80 -2.91 3.14
CA LEU A 105 -18.49 -1.69 3.88
C LEU A 105 -18.11 -0.53 2.95
N GLY A 106 -18.62 0.65 3.28
CA GLY A 106 -18.27 1.90 2.62
C GLY A 106 -18.13 3.04 3.63
N MET A 107 -17.43 4.09 3.23
CA MET A 107 -17.33 5.31 4.03
C MET A 107 -18.61 6.13 3.87
N VAL A 108 -19.41 6.19 4.91
CA VAL A 108 -20.60 7.02 4.96
C VAL A 108 -20.26 8.33 5.69
N ARG A 109 -20.72 9.43 5.13
CA ARG A 109 -20.54 10.75 5.73
C ARG A 109 -21.79 11.13 6.50
N LYS A 110 -21.62 11.33 7.80
CA LYS A 110 -22.64 11.92 8.66
C LYS A 110 -22.12 13.31 9.06
N GLU A 111 -22.77 14.36 8.51
CA GLU A 111 -22.39 15.75 8.75
C GLU A 111 -20.90 16.04 8.51
N GLN A 112 -20.11 16.15 9.55
CA GLN A 112 -18.66 16.46 9.45
C GLN A 112 -17.75 15.24 9.59
N GLU A 113 -18.29 14.08 9.97
CA GLU A 113 -17.52 12.88 10.23
C GLU A 113 -17.68 11.83 9.13
N LYS A 114 -16.59 11.13 8.84
CA LYS A 114 -16.59 9.93 7.99
C LYS A 114 -16.56 8.72 8.91
N ALA A 115 -17.55 7.85 8.79
CA ALA A 115 -17.60 6.59 9.51
C ALA A 115 -17.68 5.42 8.55
N LEU A 116 -17.05 4.33 8.90
CA LEU A 116 -17.19 3.06 8.20
C LEU A 116 -18.56 2.46 8.51
N SER A 117 -19.35 2.19 7.50
CA SER A 117 -20.70 1.66 7.65
C SER A 117 -20.99 0.62 6.59
N GLN A 118 -21.95 -0.26 6.87
CA GLN A 118 -22.41 -1.21 5.88
C GLN A 118 -23.27 -0.50 4.85
N THR A 119 -22.84 -0.49 3.60
CA THR A 119 -23.50 0.18 2.47
C THR A 119 -24.16 -0.82 1.50
N SER A 120 -23.79 -2.08 1.58
CA SER A 120 -24.35 -3.19 0.83
C SER A 120 -24.33 -4.48 1.65
N SER A 121 -24.99 -5.52 1.16
CA SER A 121 -24.95 -6.83 1.78
C SER A 121 -23.54 -7.40 1.74
N SER A 122 -23.11 -8.06 2.83
CA SER A 122 -21.86 -8.80 2.87
C SER A 122 -21.92 -10.02 1.96
N SER A 123 -20.88 -10.23 1.15
CA SER A 123 -20.71 -11.43 0.33
C SER A 123 -19.96 -12.55 1.04
N LEU A 124 -19.70 -12.42 2.34
CA LEU A 124 -18.98 -13.39 3.15
C LEU A 124 -19.60 -14.81 3.07
N HIS A 125 -20.92 -14.90 2.93
CA HIS A 125 -21.65 -16.17 2.84
C HIS A 125 -21.33 -16.99 1.58
N LEU A 126 -20.70 -16.38 0.58
CA LEU A 126 -20.30 -17.07 -0.65
C LEU A 126 -19.00 -17.88 -0.49
N TYR A 127 -18.24 -17.68 0.58
CA TYR A 127 -16.90 -18.24 0.76
C TYR A 127 -16.80 -19.14 1.97
N ASP A 128 -16.02 -20.20 1.84
CA ASP A 128 -15.68 -21.13 2.93
C ASP A 128 -14.41 -20.65 3.65
N ILE A 129 -13.46 -20.10 2.88
CA ILE A 129 -12.15 -19.67 3.40
C ILE A 129 -11.79 -18.31 2.81
N ILE A 130 -11.40 -17.39 3.69
CA ILE A 130 -10.98 -16.04 3.34
C ILE A 130 -9.52 -15.86 3.77
N PHE A 131 -8.69 -15.33 2.89
CA PHE A 131 -7.36 -14.86 3.20
C PHE A 131 -7.34 -13.35 3.22
N LEU A 132 -6.78 -12.74 4.26
CA LEU A 132 -6.62 -11.29 4.39
C LEU A 132 -5.14 -10.94 4.51
N ASP A 133 -4.55 -10.44 3.43
CA ASP A 133 -3.17 -9.96 3.43
C ASP A 133 -3.05 -8.54 3.98
N GLU A 134 -1.83 -8.14 4.32
CA GLU A 134 -1.51 -6.84 4.92
C GLU A 134 -2.36 -6.52 6.17
N CYS A 135 -2.60 -7.51 7.04
CA CYS A 135 -3.43 -7.33 8.23
C CYS A 135 -2.85 -6.32 9.24
N SER A 136 -1.59 -5.90 9.08
CA SER A 136 -0.98 -4.81 9.83
C SER A 136 -1.73 -3.48 9.67
N MET A 137 -2.46 -3.30 8.55
CA MET A 137 -3.26 -2.11 8.24
C MET A 137 -4.68 -2.16 8.81
N VAL A 138 -5.10 -3.28 9.38
CA VAL A 138 -6.45 -3.44 9.95
C VAL A 138 -6.53 -2.71 11.27
N GLY A 139 -7.27 -1.61 11.30
CA GLY A 139 -7.55 -0.83 12.51
C GLY A 139 -8.72 -1.39 13.33
N SER A 140 -8.89 -0.86 14.53
CA SER A 140 -9.90 -1.31 15.50
C SER A 140 -11.34 -1.20 14.98
N GLU A 141 -11.64 -0.19 14.17
CA GLU A 141 -12.99 -0.04 13.59
C GLU A 141 -13.29 -1.15 12.58
N LEU A 142 -12.36 -1.40 11.64
CA LEU A 142 -12.50 -2.48 10.65
C LEU A 142 -12.50 -3.85 11.34
N TRP A 143 -11.67 -4.02 12.37
CA TRP A 143 -11.61 -5.27 13.14
C TRP A 143 -12.95 -5.63 13.79
N LYS A 144 -13.63 -4.67 14.40
CA LYS A 144 -14.98 -4.85 14.96
C LYS A 144 -16.00 -5.31 13.89
N TRP A 145 -15.88 -4.80 12.65
CA TRP A 145 -16.73 -5.25 11.56
C TRP A 145 -16.40 -6.68 11.14
N ILE A 146 -15.12 -7.07 11.11
CA ILE A 146 -14.70 -8.45 10.83
C ILE A 146 -15.28 -9.39 11.90
N GLU A 147 -15.03 -9.14 13.18
CA GLU A 147 -15.53 -9.96 14.30
C GLU A 147 -17.05 -10.15 14.21
N ARG A 148 -17.81 -9.06 14.11
CA ARG A 148 -19.28 -9.11 14.00
C ARG A 148 -19.78 -9.98 12.85
N ASN A 149 -19.12 -9.95 11.71
CA ASN A 149 -19.53 -10.74 10.55
C ASN A 149 -19.19 -12.22 10.70
N PHE A 150 -18.15 -12.55 11.44
CA PHE A 150 -17.79 -13.93 11.74
C PHE A 150 -18.57 -14.53 12.93
N GLU A 151 -18.97 -13.74 13.92
CA GLU A 151 -19.76 -14.17 15.07
C GLU A 151 -21.24 -14.40 14.75
N ARG A 152 -21.81 -13.65 13.81
CA ARG A 152 -23.25 -13.68 13.50
C ARG A 152 -23.78 -14.92 12.79
N THR A 153 -22.95 -15.88 12.49
CA THR A 153 -23.34 -17.05 11.69
C THR A 153 -23.35 -18.32 12.54
N PHE A 154 -24.51 -18.71 13.02
CA PHE A 154 -24.78 -19.90 13.84
C PHE A 154 -24.30 -21.23 13.22
N PHE A 155 -24.00 -21.28 11.93
CA PHE A 155 -23.51 -22.49 11.21
C PHE A 155 -22.14 -22.24 10.58
N ASN A 156 -21.22 -21.59 11.30
CA ASN A 156 -20.04 -21.02 10.65
C ASN A 156 -18.83 -21.91 10.76
N HIS A 157 -18.56 -22.67 9.71
CA HIS A 157 -17.26 -23.31 9.48
C HIS A 157 -16.31 -22.42 8.65
N ARG A 158 -16.61 -21.11 8.52
CA ARG A 158 -15.78 -20.19 7.75
C ARG A 158 -14.49 -19.88 8.45
N LYS A 159 -13.42 -19.78 7.67
CA LYS A 159 -12.08 -19.52 8.16
C LYS A 159 -11.57 -18.19 7.62
N LEU A 160 -10.98 -17.39 8.48
CA LEU A 160 -10.21 -16.21 8.11
C LEU A 160 -8.74 -16.42 8.46
N ILE A 161 -7.91 -16.51 7.44
CA ILE A 161 -6.46 -16.59 7.56
C ILE A 161 -5.89 -15.19 7.31
N LEU A 162 -5.39 -14.55 8.37
CA LEU A 162 -4.76 -13.25 8.31
C LEU A 162 -3.27 -13.39 8.04
N MET A 163 -2.75 -12.57 7.15
CA MET A 163 -1.32 -12.51 6.85
C MET A 163 -0.81 -11.11 7.16
N GLY A 164 0.32 -11.02 7.84
CA GLY A 164 0.89 -9.71 8.17
C GLY A 164 2.31 -9.76 8.69
N ASP A 165 2.91 -8.58 8.69
CA ASP A 165 4.24 -8.35 9.21
C ASP A 165 4.16 -7.39 10.41
N PRO A 166 4.53 -7.83 11.62
CA PRO A 166 4.41 -7.03 12.83
C PRO A 166 5.39 -5.86 12.88
N ALA A 167 6.40 -5.84 12.03
CA ALA A 167 7.37 -4.75 11.92
C ALA A 167 6.94 -3.66 10.93
N GLN A 168 5.88 -3.89 10.12
CA GLN A 168 5.33 -2.88 9.22
C GLN A 168 4.61 -1.75 9.97
N LEU A 169 4.13 -0.75 9.23
CA LEU A 169 3.39 0.38 9.80
C LEU A 169 2.09 -0.09 10.45
N ASN A 170 1.77 0.54 11.56
CA ASN A 170 0.49 0.32 12.26
C ASN A 170 -0.65 1.03 11.52
N PRO A 171 -1.91 0.68 11.81
CA PRO A 171 -3.05 1.48 11.36
C PRO A 171 -2.92 2.93 11.83
N VAL A 172 -3.41 3.86 11.01
CA VAL A 172 -3.29 5.30 11.29
C VAL A 172 -3.94 5.63 12.63
N GLY A 173 -3.20 6.28 13.52
CA GLY A 173 -3.69 6.66 14.84
C GLY A 173 -3.71 5.53 15.88
N GLU A 174 -3.29 4.32 15.55
CA GLU A 174 -3.30 3.17 16.46
C GLU A 174 -1.88 2.65 16.78
N LYS A 175 -1.71 2.11 17.97
CA LYS A 175 -0.41 1.55 18.42
C LYS A 175 -0.09 0.20 17.80
N LYS A 176 -1.10 -0.57 17.40
CA LYS A 176 -0.95 -1.92 16.83
C LYS A 176 -2.29 -2.38 16.22
N SER A 177 -2.25 -3.13 15.14
CA SER A 177 -3.45 -3.79 14.61
C SER A 177 -3.95 -4.86 15.59
N PRO A 178 -5.28 -4.90 15.89
CA PRO A 178 -5.88 -5.95 16.70
C PRO A 178 -5.68 -7.36 16.14
N ALA A 179 -5.51 -7.51 14.83
CA ALA A 179 -5.23 -8.78 14.16
C ALA A 179 -4.03 -9.53 14.77
N PHE A 180 -3.04 -8.81 15.31
CA PHE A 180 -1.88 -9.43 15.97
C PHE A 180 -2.16 -9.98 17.38
N SER A 181 -3.38 -9.85 17.89
CA SER A 181 -3.79 -10.42 19.18
C SER A 181 -4.31 -11.85 19.06
N ILE A 182 -4.51 -12.35 17.84
CA ILE A 182 -4.94 -13.74 17.59
C ILE A 182 -3.92 -14.71 18.19
N THR A 183 -4.43 -15.66 18.97
CA THR A 183 -3.62 -16.67 19.69
C THR A 183 -3.22 -17.83 18.78
N ASN A 184 -4.13 -18.29 17.90
CA ASN A 184 -3.85 -19.33 16.93
C ASN A 184 -3.03 -18.78 15.77
N LYS A 185 -1.70 -19.03 15.79
CA LYS A 185 -0.76 -18.40 14.85
C LYS A 185 0.45 -19.27 14.51
N ALA A 186 0.99 -19.00 13.33
CA ALA A 186 2.34 -19.40 12.93
C ALA A 186 3.21 -18.16 12.68
N VAL A 187 4.46 -18.21 13.08
CA VAL A 187 5.40 -17.08 12.97
C VAL A 187 6.61 -17.47 12.12
N LEU A 188 6.84 -16.74 11.04
CA LEU A 188 8.00 -16.91 10.15
C LEU A 188 9.03 -15.82 10.45
N THR A 189 10.20 -16.21 10.93
CA THR A 189 11.27 -15.28 11.27
C THR A 189 12.45 -15.32 10.30
N LYS A 190 12.65 -16.48 9.63
CA LYS A 190 13.76 -16.68 8.70
C LYS A 190 13.41 -16.14 7.31
N VAL A 191 14.23 -15.23 6.78
CA VAL A 191 14.10 -14.72 5.41
C VAL A 191 14.55 -15.81 4.45
N VAL A 192 13.73 -16.08 3.40
CA VAL A 192 13.95 -17.19 2.44
C VAL A 192 14.35 -16.67 1.06
N ARG A 193 14.14 -15.38 0.78
CA ARG A 193 14.50 -14.78 -0.51
C ARG A 193 15.99 -14.90 -0.76
N GLN A 194 16.31 -15.68 -1.77
CA GLN A 194 17.60 -15.93 -2.41
C GLN A 194 18.65 -16.69 -1.56
N ALA A 195 19.07 -17.82 -2.10
CA ALA A 195 20.31 -18.49 -1.73
C ALA A 195 21.48 -17.60 -2.21
N GLY A 196 22.03 -16.78 -1.34
CA GLY A 196 23.16 -15.90 -1.62
C GLY A 196 23.13 -14.65 -0.73
N GLU A 197 24.30 -14.13 -0.41
CA GLU A 197 24.46 -12.86 0.31
C GLU A 197 23.90 -11.71 -0.52
N SER A 198 22.75 -11.16 -0.14
CA SER A 198 22.15 -9.98 -0.77
C SER A 198 22.30 -8.77 0.12
N PRO A 199 23.14 -7.79 -0.21
CA PRO A 199 23.33 -6.59 0.58
C PRO A 199 22.02 -5.79 0.82
N VAL A 200 21.07 -5.83 -0.11
CA VAL A 200 19.74 -5.25 0.09
C VAL A 200 18.99 -5.96 1.22
N LEU A 201 19.02 -7.28 1.28
CA LEU A 201 18.37 -8.05 2.35
C LEU A 201 19.05 -7.81 3.71
N ASP A 202 20.36 -7.64 3.73
CA ASP A 202 21.12 -7.30 4.94
C ASP A 202 20.71 -5.92 5.46
N PHE A 203 20.54 -4.95 4.55
CA PHE A 203 20.06 -3.62 4.91
C PHE A 203 18.63 -3.66 5.45
N ILE A 204 17.72 -4.38 4.78
CA ILE A 204 16.34 -4.56 5.24
C ILE A 204 16.28 -5.25 6.61
N THR A 205 17.15 -6.25 6.82
CA THR A 205 17.24 -6.98 8.09
C THR A 205 17.74 -6.09 9.22
N GLU A 206 18.72 -5.23 8.93
CA GLU A 206 19.18 -4.23 9.89
C GLU A 206 18.08 -3.22 10.24
N CYS A 207 17.38 -2.63 9.25
CA CYS A 207 16.24 -1.75 9.51
C CYS A 207 15.20 -2.43 10.42
N ARG A 208 14.90 -3.71 10.17
CA ARG A 208 13.98 -4.51 10.99
C ARG A 208 14.46 -4.69 12.43
N SER A 209 15.77 -4.92 12.64
CA SER A 209 16.32 -5.12 13.98
C SER A 209 16.06 -3.92 14.89
N PHE A 210 16.15 -2.70 14.34
CA PHE A 210 15.83 -1.48 15.06
C PHE A 210 14.34 -1.33 15.42
N VAL A 211 13.42 -1.84 14.60
CA VAL A 211 11.97 -1.82 14.95
C VAL A 211 11.70 -2.55 16.26
N ASN A 212 12.45 -3.62 16.55
CA ASN A 212 12.28 -4.46 17.74
C ASN A 212 13.19 -4.04 18.90
N SER A 213 14.20 -3.20 18.64
CA SER A 213 15.11 -2.70 19.67
C SER A 213 14.50 -1.55 20.46
N LYS A 214 14.91 -1.37 21.72
CA LYS A 214 14.47 -0.26 22.57
C LYS A 214 15.33 0.99 22.42
N ALA A 215 16.46 0.91 21.67
CA ALA A 215 17.56 1.78 21.95
C ALA A 215 17.65 3.02 21.05
N ASP A 216 18.30 2.95 19.90
CA ASP A 216 18.92 4.13 19.33
C ASP A 216 18.31 4.57 18.02
N ILE A 217 18.57 5.80 17.59
CA ILE A 217 18.15 6.28 16.28
C ILE A 217 18.89 5.47 15.22
N PHE A 218 18.14 4.86 14.32
CA PHE A 218 18.71 4.19 13.16
C PHE A 218 19.35 5.22 12.21
N LEU A 219 20.67 5.09 12.01
CA LEU A 219 21.41 5.87 11.02
C LEU A 219 21.89 4.91 9.94
N PRO A 220 21.30 4.93 8.75
CA PRO A 220 21.63 3.97 7.70
C PRO A 220 23.05 4.17 7.17
N HIS A 221 23.72 3.06 6.88
CA HIS A 221 25.03 3.02 6.25
C HIS A 221 24.93 2.25 4.93
N SER A 222 25.85 2.56 4.00
CA SER A 222 25.90 1.84 2.73
C SER A 222 26.24 0.36 2.95
N LYS A 223 25.50 -0.52 2.24
CA LYS A 223 25.71 -1.97 2.22
C LYS A 223 25.71 -2.46 0.79
N TYR A 224 26.85 -2.91 0.31
CA TYR A 224 27.04 -3.42 -1.05
C TYR A 224 28.27 -4.31 -1.13
N LYS A 225 28.34 -5.16 -2.15
CA LYS A 225 29.56 -5.92 -2.47
C LYS A 225 30.51 -5.04 -3.28
N LYS A 226 31.80 -5.03 -2.92
CA LYS A 226 32.81 -4.25 -3.65
C LYS A 226 32.83 -4.69 -5.12
N GLY A 227 32.72 -3.71 -6.02
CA GLY A 227 32.67 -3.96 -7.47
C GLY A 227 31.25 -4.21 -8.04
N ASP A 228 30.29 -4.55 -7.21
CA ASP A 228 28.89 -4.75 -7.64
C ASP A 228 28.00 -3.57 -7.17
N LYS A 229 27.47 -2.83 -8.14
CA LYS A 229 26.52 -1.73 -7.89
C LYS A 229 25.07 -2.11 -8.27
N SER A 230 24.83 -3.34 -8.69
CA SER A 230 23.50 -3.79 -9.09
C SER A 230 22.61 -4.14 -7.90
N ASN A 231 23.21 -4.56 -6.77
CA ASN A 231 22.50 -4.94 -5.55
C ASN A 231 23.12 -4.27 -4.31
N GLY A 232 22.28 -3.62 -3.50
CA GLY A 232 22.74 -3.01 -2.26
C GLY A 232 21.98 -1.76 -1.87
N ALA A 233 22.45 -1.15 -0.76
CA ALA A 233 21.98 0.13 -0.26
C ALA A 233 23.13 1.15 -0.31
N PHE A 234 22.90 2.29 -0.93
CA PHE A 234 23.91 3.30 -1.22
C PHE A 234 23.50 4.66 -0.64
N LYS A 235 24.33 5.21 0.23
CA LYS A 235 24.17 6.60 0.68
C LYS A 235 24.51 7.55 -0.46
N VAL A 236 23.58 8.47 -0.76
CA VAL A 236 23.72 9.47 -1.82
C VAL A 236 23.31 10.86 -1.33
N LYS A 237 23.72 11.92 -2.04
CA LYS A 237 23.22 13.28 -1.83
C LYS A 237 21.82 13.43 -2.43
N SER A 238 21.04 14.40 -1.96
CA SER A 238 19.69 14.69 -2.48
C SER A 238 19.70 14.99 -3.97
N GLU A 239 20.70 15.74 -4.44
CA GLU A 239 20.86 16.09 -5.85
C GLU A 239 21.13 14.83 -6.71
N THR A 240 21.98 13.93 -6.23
CA THR A 240 22.29 12.65 -6.90
C THR A 240 21.05 11.77 -6.97
N LEU A 241 20.25 11.72 -5.89
CA LEU A 241 18.99 10.98 -5.88
C LEU A 241 18.01 11.52 -6.93
N LEU A 242 17.86 12.85 -7.00
CA LEU A 242 17.00 13.51 -7.97
C LEU A 242 17.45 13.23 -9.41
N GLN A 243 18.75 13.45 -9.71
CA GLN A 243 19.32 13.19 -11.04
C GLN A 243 19.14 11.74 -11.47
N TYR A 244 19.35 10.80 -10.54
CA TYR A 244 19.12 9.38 -10.79
C TYR A 244 17.65 9.09 -11.10
N ALA A 245 16.74 9.66 -10.33
CA ALA A 245 15.29 9.51 -10.53
C ALA A 245 14.87 10.03 -11.92
N VAL A 246 15.28 11.25 -12.28
CA VAL A 246 14.96 11.85 -13.57
C VAL A 246 15.44 10.97 -14.72
N LYS A 247 16.72 10.58 -14.70
CA LYS A 247 17.30 9.73 -15.75
C LYS A 247 16.57 8.39 -15.90
N THR A 248 16.27 7.72 -14.78
CA THR A 248 15.62 6.41 -14.81
C THR A 248 14.16 6.50 -15.26
N ILE A 249 13.45 7.56 -14.83
CA ILE A 249 12.05 7.79 -15.19
C ILE A 249 11.93 8.16 -16.67
N ASP A 250 12.76 9.04 -17.16
CA ASP A 250 12.78 9.44 -18.58
C ASP A 250 13.00 8.24 -19.51
N LEU A 251 13.95 7.38 -19.17
CA LEU A 251 14.33 6.25 -20.03
C LEU A 251 13.39 5.03 -19.91
N GLU A 252 12.91 4.70 -18.73
CA GLU A 252 12.33 3.37 -18.47
C GLU A 252 10.90 3.38 -17.94
N PHE A 253 10.39 4.52 -17.44
CA PHE A 253 9.14 4.56 -16.68
C PHE A 253 7.89 4.18 -17.49
N GLY A 254 7.88 4.48 -18.79
CA GLY A 254 6.80 4.10 -19.70
C GLY A 254 6.71 2.60 -19.94
N GLN A 255 7.83 1.89 -19.88
CA GLN A 255 7.93 0.45 -20.11
C GLN A 255 7.86 -0.35 -18.81
N ASN A 256 8.51 0.13 -17.74
CA ASN A 256 8.51 -0.49 -16.42
C ASN A 256 8.19 0.55 -15.34
N PRO A 257 6.90 0.75 -15.02
CA PRO A 257 6.50 1.73 -14.00
C PRO A 257 7.02 1.38 -12.60
N ASP A 258 7.34 0.13 -12.32
CA ASP A 258 7.89 -0.33 -11.04
C ASP A 258 9.42 -0.27 -10.98
N ARG A 259 10.08 0.30 -12.01
CA ARG A 259 11.54 0.39 -12.08
C ARG A 259 12.15 1.20 -10.96
N PHE A 260 11.59 2.36 -10.63
CA PHE A 260 12.10 3.24 -9.58
C PHE A 260 10.99 4.08 -8.92
N ARG A 261 11.08 4.26 -7.60
CA ARG A 261 10.22 5.19 -6.84
C ARG A 261 11.00 5.89 -5.74
N ILE A 262 10.74 7.19 -5.54
CA ILE A 262 11.20 7.91 -4.35
C ILE A 262 10.16 7.73 -3.24
N LEU A 263 10.61 7.34 -2.06
CA LEU A 263 9.79 7.10 -0.88
C LEU A 263 10.08 8.15 0.19
N CYS A 264 9.03 8.86 0.61
CA CYS A 264 9.06 9.94 1.60
C CYS A 264 8.10 9.64 2.76
N TRP A 265 8.23 10.40 3.84
CA TRP A 265 7.25 10.38 4.92
C TRP A 265 6.11 11.35 4.67
N THR A 266 6.42 12.60 4.26
CA THR A 266 5.44 13.68 4.14
C THR A 266 4.91 13.87 2.72
N ASN A 267 3.61 14.20 2.60
CA ASN A 267 3.02 14.60 1.32
C ASN A 267 3.67 15.87 0.73
N LYS A 268 4.20 16.75 1.60
CA LYS A 268 4.94 17.94 1.14
C LYS A 268 6.19 17.55 0.36
N ARG A 269 6.94 16.55 0.86
CA ARG A 269 8.16 16.09 0.23
C ARG A 269 7.89 15.29 -1.04
N VAL A 270 6.80 14.49 -1.04
CA VAL A 270 6.31 13.81 -2.25
C VAL A 270 6.01 14.82 -3.36
N ARG A 271 5.24 15.87 -3.08
CA ARG A 271 4.92 16.92 -4.07
C ARG A 271 6.16 17.61 -4.60
N TYR A 272 7.12 17.90 -3.73
CA TYR A 272 8.39 18.50 -4.10
C TYR A 272 9.14 17.66 -5.15
N TYR A 273 9.31 16.35 -4.90
CA TYR A 273 9.97 15.47 -5.86
C TYR A 273 9.14 15.28 -7.14
N ASN A 274 7.85 15.06 -7.02
CA ASN A 274 6.97 14.91 -8.18
C ASN A 274 7.04 16.11 -9.11
N GLN A 275 6.99 17.32 -8.56
CA GLN A 275 7.10 18.56 -9.34
C GLN A 275 8.45 18.67 -10.04
N LEU A 276 9.56 18.53 -9.30
CA LEU A 276 10.91 18.67 -9.87
C LEU A 276 11.20 17.64 -10.95
N ILE A 277 10.81 16.39 -10.72
CA ILE A 277 11.00 15.33 -11.72
C ILE A 277 10.17 15.63 -12.96
N ARG A 278 8.89 16.00 -12.77
CA ARG A 278 8.02 16.35 -13.89
C ARG A 278 8.56 17.50 -14.73
N GLU A 279 9.03 18.56 -14.08
CA GLU A 279 9.62 19.72 -14.76
C GLU A 279 10.87 19.35 -15.58
N GLN A 280 11.68 18.42 -15.10
CA GLN A 280 12.88 17.98 -15.81
C GLN A 280 12.59 16.99 -16.93
N VAL A 281 11.59 16.12 -16.78
CA VAL A 281 11.23 15.12 -17.79
C VAL A 281 10.40 15.73 -18.93
N TYR A 282 9.40 16.55 -18.58
CA TYR A 282 8.46 17.10 -19.58
C TYR A 282 8.72 18.58 -19.91
N GLY A 283 9.57 19.26 -19.16
CA GLY A 283 9.84 20.70 -19.30
C GLY A 283 8.89 21.57 -18.47
N GLN A 284 9.36 22.77 -18.09
CA GLN A 284 8.57 23.73 -17.29
C GLN A 284 7.36 24.30 -18.02
N ALA A 285 7.40 24.38 -19.36
CA ALA A 285 6.32 24.88 -20.20
C ALA A 285 5.30 23.79 -20.60
N ALA A 286 5.48 22.54 -20.15
CA ALA A 286 4.58 21.44 -20.48
C ALA A 286 3.16 21.71 -19.94
N PRO A 287 2.10 21.35 -20.70
CA PRO A 287 0.72 21.39 -20.20
C PRO A 287 0.58 20.65 -18.87
N GLN A 288 -0.49 20.95 -18.12
CA GLN A 288 -0.77 20.30 -16.84
C GLN A 288 -0.78 18.76 -16.94
N PHE A 289 -1.20 18.21 -18.08
CA PHE A 289 -1.18 16.78 -18.37
C PHE A 289 -0.64 16.54 -19.78
N VAL A 290 0.15 15.48 -19.93
CA VAL A 290 0.78 15.09 -21.20
C VAL A 290 0.42 13.65 -21.52
N PRO A 291 0.06 13.31 -22.78
CA PRO A 291 -0.08 11.91 -23.21
C PRO A 291 1.18 11.09 -22.89
N GLY A 292 1.00 9.89 -22.37
CA GLY A 292 2.07 9.02 -21.87
C GLY A 292 2.43 9.24 -20.40
N GLU A 293 2.00 10.34 -19.79
CA GLU A 293 2.25 10.63 -18.38
C GLU A 293 1.54 9.61 -17.48
N ARG A 294 2.26 9.18 -16.44
CA ARG A 294 1.73 8.25 -15.45
C ARG A 294 1.34 8.99 -14.18
N LEU A 295 0.09 8.79 -13.76
CA LEU A 295 -0.53 9.51 -12.65
C LEU A 295 -1.16 8.53 -11.67
N ILE A 296 -1.54 9.04 -10.49
CA ILE A 296 -2.17 8.28 -9.41
C ILE A 296 -3.37 9.05 -8.84
N THR A 297 -4.46 8.34 -8.54
CA THR A 297 -5.61 8.92 -7.86
C THR A 297 -5.33 9.19 -6.38
N LYS A 298 -5.67 10.38 -5.90
CA LYS A 298 -5.57 10.76 -4.48
C LYS A 298 -6.85 10.43 -3.70
N LYS A 299 -7.98 10.37 -4.41
CA LYS A 299 -9.30 10.00 -3.90
C LYS A 299 -9.97 9.05 -4.89
N PRO A 300 -11.01 8.31 -4.48
CA PRO A 300 -11.82 7.55 -5.43
C PRO A 300 -12.41 8.50 -6.48
N VAL A 301 -12.39 8.11 -7.72
CA VAL A 301 -13.11 8.80 -8.82
C VAL A 301 -14.47 8.13 -8.97
N MET A 302 -15.53 8.92 -8.82
CA MET A 302 -16.90 8.43 -8.88
C MET A 302 -17.48 8.55 -10.30
N ALA A 303 -18.38 7.63 -10.66
CA ALA A 303 -19.21 7.79 -11.83
C ALA A 303 -20.22 8.94 -11.64
N PRO A 304 -20.85 9.45 -12.72
CA PRO A 304 -21.86 10.48 -12.62
C PRO A 304 -23.07 10.12 -11.74
N ASP A 305 -23.31 8.82 -11.49
CA ASP A 305 -24.34 8.33 -10.58
C ASP A 305 -24.04 8.61 -9.09
N GLY A 306 -22.80 9.04 -8.78
CA GLY A 306 -22.32 9.31 -7.43
C GLY A 306 -22.27 8.08 -6.50
N LYS A 307 -22.40 6.87 -7.05
CA LYS A 307 -22.43 5.61 -6.30
C LYS A 307 -21.35 4.63 -6.75
N THR A 308 -21.08 4.59 -8.04
CA THR A 308 -20.11 3.66 -8.63
C THR A 308 -18.71 4.26 -8.60
N VAL A 309 -17.74 3.53 -8.05
CA VAL A 309 -16.33 3.92 -8.08
C VAL A 309 -15.73 3.51 -9.44
N ILE A 310 -15.31 4.48 -10.24
CA ILE A 310 -14.65 4.25 -11.54
C ILE A 310 -13.17 3.89 -11.31
N LEU A 311 -12.49 4.67 -10.44
CA LEU A 311 -11.11 4.43 -10.06
C LEU A 311 -10.99 4.50 -8.52
N PRO A 312 -10.55 3.45 -7.87
CA PRO A 312 -10.23 3.48 -6.45
C PRO A 312 -9.10 4.47 -6.11
N THR A 313 -8.97 4.82 -4.83
CA THR A 313 -7.82 5.59 -4.32
C THR A 313 -6.51 4.84 -4.59
N SER A 314 -5.43 5.57 -4.87
CA SER A 314 -4.09 5.06 -5.15
C SER A 314 -4.02 4.12 -6.37
N THR A 315 -4.96 4.29 -7.32
CA THR A 315 -4.90 3.63 -8.62
C THR A 315 -3.95 4.39 -9.52
N GLU A 316 -2.91 3.70 -10.01
CA GLU A 316 -1.99 4.22 -11.02
C GLU A 316 -2.56 3.96 -12.42
N PHE A 317 -2.35 4.91 -13.33
CA PHE A 317 -2.82 4.84 -14.71
C PHE A 317 -1.94 5.68 -15.64
N THR A 318 -2.02 5.40 -16.94
CA THR A 318 -1.33 6.17 -17.98
C THR A 318 -2.34 7.02 -18.75
N VAL A 319 -2.03 8.30 -18.95
CA VAL A 319 -2.79 9.22 -19.79
C VAL A 319 -2.57 8.83 -21.25
N LYS A 320 -3.63 8.64 -22.01
CA LYS A 320 -3.59 8.36 -23.45
C LYS A 320 -3.84 9.59 -24.28
N GLU A 321 -4.87 10.34 -23.89
CA GLU A 321 -5.26 11.58 -24.59
C GLU A 321 -5.67 12.63 -23.56
N THR A 322 -5.45 13.90 -23.90
CA THR A 322 -5.84 15.05 -23.11
C THR A 322 -6.64 16.02 -23.97
N GLU A 323 -7.76 16.50 -23.45
CA GLU A 323 -8.61 17.47 -24.13
C GLU A 323 -9.11 18.50 -23.12
N ILE A 324 -9.25 19.75 -23.53
CA ILE A 324 -9.92 20.78 -22.74
C ILE A 324 -11.42 20.71 -23.04
N ASN A 325 -12.24 20.56 -22.01
CA ASN A 325 -13.67 20.40 -22.11
C ASN A 325 -14.40 21.25 -21.05
N GLN A 326 -15.71 21.16 -21.00
CA GLN A 326 -16.54 21.74 -19.95
C GLN A 326 -17.29 20.65 -19.19
N HIS A 327 -17.28 20.72 -17.86
CA HIS A 327 -18.03 19.83 -17.01
C HIS A 327 -18.64 20.59 -15.82
N CYS A 328 -19.96 20.49 -15.64
CA CYS A 328 -20.70 21.20 -14.57
C CYS A 328 -20.42 22.70 -14.51
N GLY A 329 -20.24 23.36 -15.67
CA GLY A 329 -20.00 24.81 -15.76
C GLY A 329 -18.57 25.24 -15.47
N TYR A 330 -17.64 24.31 -15.36
CA TYR A 330 -16.19 24.55 -15.21
C TYR A 330 -15.43 24.10 -16.44
N ARG A 331 -14.37 24.81 -16.77
CA ARG A 331 -13.35 24.34 -17.71
C ARG A 331 -12.55 23.22 -17.06
N VAL A 332 -12.39 22.11 -17.76
CA VAL A 332 -11.76 20.88 -17.24
C VAL A 332 -10.79 20.29 -18.26
N TRP A 333 -9.86 19.51 -17.77
CA TRP A 333 -9.15 18.52 -18.54
C TRP A 333 -9.99 17.25 -18.59
N LEU A 334 -10.38 16.80 -19.77
CA LEU A 334 -10.88 15.45 -20.01
C LEU A 334 -9.67 14.56 -20.33
N LEU A 335 -9.37 13.65 -19.44
CA LEU A 335 -8.28 12.69 -19.62
C LEU A 335 -8.87 11.34 -20.02
N LYS A 336 -8.45 10.80 -21.16
CA LYS A 336 -8.66 9.40 -21.52
C LYS A 336 -7.45 8.62 -21.01
N ILE A 337 -7.70 7.63 -20.19
CA ILE A 337 -6.67 6.91 -19.42
C ILE A 337 -6.78 5.41 -19.62
N VAL A 338 -5.66 4.70 -19.36
CA VAL A 338 -5.63 3.25 -19.26
C VAL A 338 -4.99 2.86 -17.91
N THR A 339 -5.67 1.99 -17.18
CA THR A 339 -5.19 1.43 -15.91
C THR A 339 -4.24 0.25 -16.15
N ASP A 340 -3.53 -0.20 -15.12
CA ASP A 340 -2.57 -1.33 -15.22
C ASP A 340 -3.21 -2.68 -15.56
N ASP A 341 -4.52 -2.81 -15.33
CA ASP A 341 -5.34 -3.95 -15.73
C ASP A 341 -5.95 -3.80 -17.12
N GLY A 342 -5.54 -2.77 -17.88
CA GLY A 342 -5.94 -2.56 -19.27
C GLY A 342 -7.30 -1.91 -19.44
N LEU A 343 -7.95 -1.41 -18.39
CA LEU A 343 -9.25 -0.77 -18.48
C LEU A 343 -9.14 0.67 -18.97
N PHE A 344 -9.87 0.99 -20.03
CA PHE A 344 -10.01 2.37 -20.53
C PHE A 344 -11.06 3.12 -19.72
N ARG A 345 -10.74 4.35 -19.29
CA ARG A 345 -11.64 5.24 -18.55
C ARG A 345 -11.49 6.68 -19.02
N GLN A 346 -12.51 7.49 -18.73
CA GLN A 346 -12.47 8.94 -18.89
C GLN A 346 -12.69 9.59 -17.52
N ILE A 347 -11.89 10.60 -17.21
CA ILE A 347 -11.97 11.34 -15.96
C ILE A 347 -11.89 12.84 -16.24
N PHE A 348 -12.58 13.63 -15.40
CA PHE A 348 -12.56 15.08 -15.45
C PHE A 348 -11.68 15.63 -14.32
N VAL A 349 -10.71 16.45 -14.68
CA VAL A 349 -9.84 17.15 -13.74
C VAL A 349 -10.04 18.65 -13.90
N LEU A 350 -10.19 19.36 -12.79
CA LEU A 350 -10.38 20.81 -12.82
C LEU A 350 -9.21 21.49 -13.53
N HIS A 351 -9.48 22.36 -14.49
CA HIS A 351 -8.47 23.16 -15.16
C HIS A 351 -7.88 24.20 -14.16
N GLU A 352 -6.59 24.41 -14.21
CA GLU A 352 -5.87 25.30 -13.27
C GLU A 352 -6.42 26.74 -13.24
N SER A 353 -6.92 27.24 -14.38
CA SER A 353 -7.54 28.58 -14.45
C SER A 353 -8.80 28.73 -13.60
N GLU A 354 -9.47 27.64 -13.26
CA GLU A 354 -10.72 27.61 -12.49
C GLU A 354 -10.50 27.47 -10.98
N ASN A 355 -9.26 27.24 -10.54
CA ASN A 355 -8.98 26.96 -9.12
C ASN A 355 -9.51 28.05 -8.17
N LYS A 356 -9.33 29.33 -8.52
CA LYS A 356 -9.80 30.45 -7.66
C LYS A 356 -11.32 30.44 -7.53
N ARG A 357 -12.04 30.28 -8.65
CA ARG A 357 -13.50 30.22 -8.70
C ARG A 357 -14.04 29.01 -7.93
N TYR A 358 -13.46 27.85 -8.14
CA TYR A 358 -13.81 26.62 -7.45
C TYR A 358 -13.63 26.74 -5.93
N GLN A 359 -12.51 27.29 -5.46
CA GLN A 359 -12.25 27.48 -4.03
C GLN A 359 -13.21 28.49 -3.39
N ALA A 360 -13.61 29.54 -4.10
CA ALA A 360 -14.60 30.49 -3.62
C ALA A 360 -15.98 29.83 -3.46
N GLU A 361 -16.44 29.10 -4.47
CA GLU A 361 -17.72 28.39 -4.42
C GLU A 361 -17.73 27.28 -3.36
N LEU A 362 -16.60 26.57 -3.18
CA LEU A 362 -16.44 25.55 -2.14
C LEU A 362 -16.61 26.15 -0.73
N LYS A 363 -16.05 27.35 -0.48
CA LYS A 363 -16.22 28.07 0.80
C LYS A 363 -17.67 28.47 1.04
N GLU A 364 -18.38 28.93 0.02
CA GLU A 364 -19.80 29.31 0.12
C GLU A 364 -20.68 28.09 0.40
N LYS A 365 -20.44 26.97 -0.32
CA LYS A 365 -21.16 25.71 -0.07
C LYS A 365 -20.91 25.20 1.35
N LEU A 366 -19.69 25.34 1.87
CA LEU A 366 -19.36 24.98 3.25
C LEU A 366 -20.15 25.85 4.25
N LYS A 367 -20.20 27.18 4.04
CA LYS A 367 -21.00 28.08 4.89
C LYS A 367 -22.49 27.71 4.88
N SER A 368 -23.03 27.40 3.69
CA SER A 368 -24.42 26.98 3.53
C SER A 368 -24.71 25.63 4.21
N ALA A 369 -23.81 24.66 4.09
CA ALA A 369 -23.95 23.35 4.73
C ALA A 369 -23.90 23.43 6.27
N LYS A 370 -23.06 24.33 6.82
CA LYS A 370 -23.03 24.60 8.28
C LYS A 370 -24.33 25.23 8.82
N ARG A 371 -25.07 25.98 7.97
CA ARG A 371 -26.35 26.60 8.35
C ARG A 371 -27.52 25.62 8.15
N ASN A 372 -27.42 24.73 7.18
CA ASN A 372 -28.46 23.77 6.85
C ASN A 372 -27.88 22.39 6.62
N GLY A 373 -28.08 21.48 7.57
CA GLY A 373 -27.52 20.13 7.57
C GLY A 373 -27.86 19.29 6.31
N PHE A 374 -29.00 19.55 5.67
CA PHE A 374 -29.38 18.86 4.43
C PHE A 374 -28.44 19.16 3.25
N LEU A 375 -27.66 20.24 3.32
CA LEU A 375 -26.74 20.63 2.24
C LEU A 375 -25.37 19.94 2.32
N TRP A 376 -25.06 19.19 3.38
CA TRP A 376 -23.78 18.47 3.49
C TRP A 376 -23.55 17.51 2.33
N ARG A 377 -24.58 16.79 1.88
CA ARG A 377 -24.45 15.89 0.74
C ARG A 377 -24.01 16.63 -0.54
N LYS A 378 -24.62 17.80 -0.82
CA LYS A 378 -24.29 18.64 -1.98
C LYS A 378 -22.87 19.22 -1.87
N TYR A 379 -22.46 19.64 -0.67
CA TYR A 379 -21.10 20.12 -0.39
C TYR A 379 -20.05 19.04 -0.66
N TYR A 380 -20.27 17.82 -0.16
CA TYR A 380 -19.30 16.75 -0.35
C TYR A 380 -19.24 16.25 -1.77
N TRP A 381 -20.36 16.14 -2.45
CA TRP A 381 -20.36 15.85 -3.87
C TRP A 381 -19.52 16.87 -4.66
N PHE A 382 -19.74 18.16 -4.42
CA PHE A 382 -18.97 19.22 -5.06
C PHE A 382 -17.47 19.15 -4.72
N LYS A 383 -17.13 18.86 -3.46
CA LYS A 383 -15.76 18.85 -2.96
C LYS A 383 -14.95 17.62 -3.40
N ASP A 384 -15.56 16.44 -3.39
CA ASP A 384 -14.81 15.18 -3.46
C ASP A 384 -15.15 14.35 -4.71
N ASP A 385 -16.34 14.54 -5.31
CA ASP A 385 -16.84 13.64 -6.34
C ASP A 385 -16.95 14.33 -7.73
N LEU A 386 -16.92 15.68 -7.77
CA LEU A 386 -17.11 16.43 -9.01
C LEU A 386 -15.92 16.34 -9.97
N PHE A 387 -14.71 16.40 -9.44
CA PHE A 387 -13.46 16.33 -10.20
C PHE A 387 -12.52 15.29 -9.63
N ALA A 388 -11.81 14.57 -10.50
CA ALA A 388 -10.77 13.66 -10.09
C ALA A 388 -9.60 14.43 -9.47
N GLU A 389 -9.18 14.02 -8.26
CA GLU A 389 -7.99 14.51 -7.61
C GLU A 389 -6.85 13.52 -7.87
N ILE A 390 -5.89 13.93 -8.69
CA ILE A 390 -4.78 13.10 -9.17
C ILE A 390 -3.45 13.79 -8.95
N ASP A 391 -2.36 13.04 -9.01
CA ASP A 391 -0.98 13.54 -8.85
C ASP A 391 -0.02 12.68 -9.65
N ASN A 392 1.22 13.15 -9.81
CA ASN A 392 2.29 12.31 -10.32
C ASN A 392 2.64 11.20 -9.31
N CYS A 393 3.23 10.12 -9.79
CA CYS A 393 3.58 8.98 -8.96
C CYS A 393 5.09 8.64 -8.99
N PHE A 394 5.95 9.58 -9.33
CA PHE A 394 7.41 9.41 -9.28
C PHE A 394 7.92 9.28 -7.85
N ALA A 395 7.28 9.98 -6.93
CA ALA A 395 7.48 9.84 -5.50
C ALA A 395 6.15 9.49 -4.80
N LEU A 396 6.23 8.70 -3.74
CA LEU A 396 5.09 8.27 -2.91
C LEU A 396 5.44 8.42 -1.43
N THR A 397 4.41 8.52 -0.58
CA THR A 397 4.65 8.31 0.83
C THR A 397 4.90 6.83 1.09
N ILE A 398 5.71 6.51 2.12
CA ILE A 398 5.95 5.12 2.54
C ILE A 398 4.63 4.43 2.89
N HIS A 399 3.65 5.16 3.45
CA HIS A 399 2.32 4.62 3.71
C HIS A 399 1.62 4.17 2.42
N ASN A 400 1.66 5.00 1.37
CA ASN A 400 1.03 4.68 0.07
C ASN A 400 1.82 3.63 -0.73
N SER A 401 3.07 3.33 -0.36
CA SER A 401 3.86 2.26 -0.98
C SER A 401 3.60 0.89 -0.38
N GLN A 402 2.85 0.79 0.72
CA GLN A 402 2.49 -0.51 1.31
C GLN A 402 1.75 -1.37 0.29
N GLY A 403 2.07 -2.67 0.26
CA GLY A 403 1.60 -3.59 -0.77
C GLY A 403 2.30 -3.46 -2.12
N SER A 404 3.18 -2.47 -2.35
CA SER A 404 3.94 -2.33 -3.61
C SER A 404 5.33 -2.96 -3.51
N THR A 405 5.92 -3.25 -4.67
CA THR A 405 7.31 -3.68 -4.77
C THR A 405 7.92 -3.06 -6.01
N PHE A 406 9.07 -2.42 -5.88
CA PHE A 406 9.81 -1.76 -6.96
C PHE A 406 11.16 -2.43 -7.17
N ASP A 407 11.70 -2.33 -8.37
CA ASP A 407 13.04 -2.84 -8.64
C ASP A 407 14.08 -2.07 -7.83
N GLU A 408 13.94 -0.74 -7.79
CA GLU A 408 14.79 0.14 -7.02
C GLU A 408 13.97 1.20 -6.28
N VAL A 409 14.46 1.65 -5.14
CA VAL A 409 13.84 2.73 -4.36
C VAL A 409 14.83 3.80 -3.97
N GLY A 410 14.38 5.05 -3.99
CA GLY A 410 15.02 6.17 -3.33
C GLY A 410 14.36 6.42 -1.98
N ILE A 411 15.11 6.52 -0.87
CA ILE A 411 14.55 6.85 0.45
C ILE A 411 15.07 8.22 0.88
N ASP A 412 14.16 9.18 1.08
CA ASP A 412 14.52 10.47 1.66
C ASP A 412 14.60 10.38 3.19
N GLY A 413 15.77 9.95 3.69
CA GLY A 413 16.00 9.80 5.12
C GLY A 413 15.97 11.12 5.90
N SER A 414 16.18 12.27 5.26
CA SER A 414 16.04 13.58 5.90
C SER A 414 14.59 13.90 6.21
N ASP A 415 13.65 13.56 5.29
CA ASP A 415 12.21 13.70 5.51
C ASP A 415 11.73 12.71 6.59
N LEU A 416 12.21 11.46 6.56
CA LEU A 416 11.91 10.47 7.59
C LEU A 416 12.37 10.93 8.97
N PHE A 417 13.58 11.50 9.07
CA PHE A 417 14.14 11.99 10.33
C PHE A 417 13.27 13.10 10.95
N SER A 418 12.60 13.91 10.13
CA SER A 418 11.70 14.95 10.62
C SER A 418 10.56 14.38 11.47
N ARG A 419 10.23 13.07 11.35
CA ARG A 419 9.27 12.38 12.23
C ARG A 419 9.64 12.43 13.70
N LEU A 420 10.94 12.43 14.00
CA LEU A 420 11.43 12.54 15.38
C LEU A 420 11.22 13.94 15.97
N LEU A 421 11.16 14.95 15.10
CA LEU A 421 11.08 16.37 15.49
C LEU A 421 9.65 16.90 15.53
N ILE A 422 8.72 16.34 14.75
CA ILE A 422 7.36 16.84 14.56
C ILE A 422 6.35 15.98 15.36
N GLY A 423 5.26 16.62 15.80
CA GLY A 423 4.14 16.01 16.52
C GLY A 423 4.35 16.06 18.03
N GLN A 424 3.50 16.84 18.72
CA GLN A 424 3.56 17.01 20.18
C GLN A 424 2.82 15.90 20.94
N ASP A 425 1.86 15.22 20.27
CA ASP A 425 0.93 14.28 20.89
C ASP A 425 1.49 12.87 21.13
N LEU A 426 2.67 12.55 20.55
CA LEU A 426 3.29 11.25 20.69
C LEU A 426 4.53 11.29 21.58
N SER A 427 4.68 10.27 22.42
CA SER A 427 5.88 10.10 23.20
C SER A 427 7.11 9.93 22.28
N ARG A 428 8.29 10.29 22.78
CA ARG A 428 9.56 10.11 22.07
C ARG A 428 9.76 8.67 21.58
N GLN A 429 9.38 7.71 22.42
CA GLN A 429 9.51 6.29 22.12
C GLN A 429 8.58 5.85 20.96
N GLN A 430 7.37 6.41 20.89
CA GLN A 430 6.45 6.15 19.80
C GLN A 430 6.96 6.74 18.48
N LYS A 431 7.50 7.97 18.51
CA LYS A 431 8.11 8.60 17.32
C LYS A 431 9.30 7.80 16.80
N LEU A 432 10.18 7.34 17.70
CA LEU A 432 11.33 6.53 17.35
C LEU A 432 10.91 5.21 16.69
N LYS A 433 9.93 4.54 17.27
CA LYS A 433 9.40 3.28 16.74
C LYS A 433 8.76 3.46 15.36
N GLU A 434 8.06 4.56 15.14
CA GLU A 434 7.47 4.88 13.83
C GLU A 434 8.57 5.21 12.80
N TYR A 435 9.59 5.98 13.18
CA TYR A 435 10.76 6.25 12.34
C TYR A 435 11.47 4.96 11.89
N HIS A 436 11.71 4.01 12.79
CA HIS A 436 12.29 2.71 12.44
C HIS A 436 11.39 1.92 11.48
N ARG A 437 10.07 1.93 11.72
CA ARG A 437 9.10 1.27 10.83
C ARG A 437 9.08 1.90 9.44
N LEU A 438 9.17 3.22 9.34
CA LEU A 438 9.25 3.91 8.05
C LEU A 438 10.46 3.42 7.25
N TYR A 439 11.66 3.35 7.86
CA TYR A 439 12.84 2.80 7.19
C TYR A 439 12.65 1.35 6.76
N TYR A 440 12.17 0.51 7.68
CA TYR A 440 11.94 -0.90 7.37
C TYR A 440 10.94 -1.09 6.22
N VAL A 441 9.80 -0.40 6.28
CA VAL A 441 8.76 -0.52 5.23
C VAL A 441 9.29 0.02 3.91
N GLY A 442 9.92 1.20 3.89
CA GLY A 442 10.50 1.76 2.69
C GLY A 442 11.53 0.85 2.04
N ALA A 443 12.48 0.34 2.84
CA ALA A 443 13.50 -0.60 2.37
C ALA A 443 12.90 -1.91 1.86
N SER A 444 11.87 -2.44 2.53
CA SER A 444 11.22 -3.70 2.14
C SER A 444 10.44 -3.62 0.83
N ARG A 445 10.24 -2.42 0.27
CA ARG A 445 9.63 -2.23 -1.07
C ARG A 445 10.62 -2.50 -2.21
N CYS A 446 11.91 -2.63 -1.92
CA CYS A 446 12.97 -2.78 -2.90
C CYS A 446 13.26 -4.24 -3.24
N ARG A 447 13.54 -4.52 -4.54
CA ARG A 447 14.06 -5.81 -5.01
C ARG A 447 15.58 -5.85 -5.07
N TYR A 448 16.20 -4.79 -5.64
CA TYR A 448 17.62 -4.84 -6.03
C TYR A 448 18.47 -3.73 -5.41
N ARG A 449 18.05 -2.45 -5.50
CA ARG A 449 18.90 -1.33 -5.12
C ARG A 449 18.17 -0.23 -4.38
N ILE A 450 18.71 0.14 -3.22
CA ILE A 450 18.23 1.26 -2.40
C ILE A 450 19.22 2.42 -2.53
N LEU A 451 18.73 3.59 -2.95
CA LEU A 451 19.44 4.85 -2.83
C LEU A 451 18.87 5.62 -1.65
N PHE A 452 19.64 6.00 -0.66
CA PHE A 452 19.10 6.73 0.47
C PHE A 452 19.87 8.01 0.76
N VAL A 453 19.13 9.06 1.07
CA VAL A 453 19.65 10.30 1.61
C VAL A 453 19.67 10.17 3.12
N ALA A 454 20.86 10.27 3.72
CA ALA A 454 20.96 10.30 5.18
C ALA A 454 20.47 11.64 5.73
N PRO A 455 20.01 11.72 6.98
CA PRO A 455 19.80 12.98 7.65
C PRO A 455 21.07 13.84 7.53
N ASN A 456 20.92 15.11 7.15
CA ASN A 456 22.06 16.01 6.96
C ASN A 456 22.93 16.06 8.21
N ASP A 457 24.27 16.06 8.04
CA ASP A 457 25.24 16.11 9.14
C ASP A 457 25.06 17.35 10.03
N SER A 458 24.52 18.47 9.50
CA SER A 458 24.09 19.63 10.27
C SER A 458 22.91 19.36 11.20
N TYR A 459 22.04 18.36 10.90
CA TYR A 459 21.03 17.85 11.83
C TYR A 459 21.61 16.78 12.79
N SER A 460 22.67 16.06 12.35
CA SER A 460 23.21 14.93 13.10
C SER A 460 24.00 15.35 14.35
N ASN A 461 24.90 16.33 14.25
CA ASN A 461 25.82 16.56 15.38
C ASN A 461 25.22 17.29 16.57
N ASN A 462 24.33 18.28 16.38
CA ASN A 462 23.78 19.04 17.50
C ASN A 462 22.40 18.56 18.00
N LYS A 463 21.55 18.00 17.13
CA LYS A 463 20.20 17.56 17.51
C LYS A 463 20.13 16.07 17.85
N ILE A 464 20.95 15.23 17.21
CA ILE A 464 21.05 13.79 17.55
C ILE A 464 21.76 13.63 18.90
N LEU A 465 22.83 14.36 19.16
CA LEU A 465 23.49 14.37 20.47
C LEU A 465 22.55 14.86 21.58
N LYS A 466 21.77 15.93 21.37
CA LYS A 466 20.71 16.34 22.31
C LYS A 466 19.59 15.31 22.45
N TYR A 467 19.34 14.52 21.41
CA TYR A 467 18.35 13.44 21.45
C TYR A 467 18.88 12.24 22.25
N ASN A 468 20.17 11.89 22.13
CA ASN A 468 20.79 10.76 22.85
C ASN A 468 21.20 11.10 24.29
N VAL A 469 21.69 12.33 24.57
CA VAL A 469 22.05 12.77 25.92
C VAL A 469 20.87 12.77 26.89
N ASN A 470 19.65 13.07 26.37
CA ASN A 470 18.45 12.97 27.20
C ASN A 470 17.95 11.53 27.44
N PHE A 471 18.56 10.48 26.81
CA PHE A 471 18.26 9.07 27.12
C PHE A 471 19.07 8.54 28.35
N SER A 472 20.26 9.07 28.58
CA SER A 472 21.15 8.60 29.66
C SER A 472 20.84 9.22 31.03
N THR A 473 20.06 10.30 31.08
CA THR A 473 19.77 11.03 32.36
C THR A 473 18.45 10.70 33.02
N LYS A 474 17.67 9.73 32.49
CA LYS A 474 16.49 9.18 33.15
C LYS A 474 16.58 7.66 33.22
N ARG A 475 17.47 7.16 34.06
CA ARG A 475 17.40 5.86 34.69
C ARG A 475 16.93 5.99 36.13
#